data_21635b0483f9b7160fa41a1490d3abd1
#
_entry.id   21635b0483f9b7160fa41a1490d3abd1
#
_cell.length_a   1.000
_cell.length_b   1.000
_cell.length_c   1.000
_cell.angle_alpha   90.00
_cell.angle_beta   90.00
_cell.angle_gamma   90.00
#
_symmetry.space_group_name_H-M   'P 1'
#
loop_
_entity.id
_entity.type
_entity.pdbx_description
1 polymer ?
#
loop_
_entity_poly.entity_id
_entity_poly.type
_entity_poly.pdbx_seq_one_letter_code
_entity_poly.pdbx_strand_id
1 'polypeptide(L)'
;MDKNNRWIKLSACIYWDDLANAYYQSFNASTGRPAKDAQLVIGAVIIKHRLKLSDEETVAQIQENPYLQYFCGLKGFSIQAPFAPSLLVEIRKRMGIDVFEQLHQAIINQLECRTPLTDPTTGGNNASPELTGHTSEAEASTEAAVDSTESDVISDEKQEPITHQGRLLLDATVAEQTIRFPTDLSLLNESREISERLIDEFYALSSLTKKPRTYRKVARSAYLAIVKQRRPGPNKIRKGIKEQLQYLQRNLATVESLLNELSNPATPLSPKKLKQYWVIQQVYSQQAEMYHTKSHRCDDRIVSIHQPHVRPIIRGKLNKSVEFGAKISVSLTPQGIVKVDHLRWDAFNEGGDLETQVEAYQRRYGFYPEAVVADPVYGTQKNRAYLKDKGIRYAGKALGRPKKETEQNREQLKRDKQQRQADYRQRIPIEGKFGQGKRAYGLNQIQAKTARTSEAWINSIFFVMNLLVLLRHFFVPAIAQRYTNHFFKLLLQKIKQIFISPVRLITKGYLNSWLLSF
;
A
#
# COMPACT_ATOMS: atom_id res chain seq x y z
N MET A 1 -20.08 -7.77 -25.99
CA MET A 1 -18.81 -7.92 -25.22
C MET A 1 -18.61 -9.38 -24.85
N ASP A 2 -17.37 -9.88 -24.94
CA ASP A 2 -17.06 -11.25 -24.51
C ASP A 2 -17.10 -11.34 -22.97
N LYS A 3 -18.03 -12.16 -22.46
CA LYS A 3 -18.22 -12.43 -21.01
C LYS A 3 -16.97 -13.03 -20.34
N ASN A 4 -16.06 -13.61 -21.13
CA ASN A 4 -14.82 -14.20 -20.63
C ASN A 4 -13.71 -13.17 -20.42
N ASN A 5 -13.89 -11.92 -20.88
CA ASN A 5 -12.90 -10.86 -20.69
C ASN A 5 -12.62 -10.62 -19.20
N ARG A 6 -11.34 -10.46 -18.87
CA ARG A 6 -10.85 -10.26 -17.49
C ARG A 6 -11.49 -9.08 -16.77
N TRP A 7 -11.80 -7.99 -17.48
CA TRP A 7 -12.39 -6.79 -16.87
C TRP A 7 -13.87 -6.96 -16.55
N ILE A 8 -14.61 -7.72 -17.38
CA ILE A 8 -16.00 -8.06 -17.08
C ILE A 8 -16.07 -8.98 -15.85
N LYS A 9 -15.21 -10.03 -15.81
CA LYS A 9 -15.12 -10.91 -14.65
C LYS A 9 -14.71 -10.15 -13.37
N LEU A 10 -13.76 -9.23 -13.50
CA LEU A 10 -13.32 -8.39 -12.40
C LEU A 10 -14.45 -7.51 -11.88
N SER A 11 -15.19 -6.84 -12.78
CA SER A 11 -16.33 -6.00 -12.40
C SER A 11 -17.41 -6.76 -11.65
N ALA A 12 -17.71 -7.98 -12.06
CA ALA A 12 -18.72 -8.84 -11.43
C ALA A 12 -18.32 -9.33 -10.02
N CYS A 13 -17.04 -9.30 -9.66
CA CYS A 13 -16.54 -9.74 -8.35
C CYS A 13 -16.42 -8.62 -7.34
N ILE A 14 -16.51 -7.36 -7.77
CA ILE A 14 -16.39 -6.18 -6.91
C ILE A 14 -17.78 -5.79 -6.44
N TYR A 15 -17.96 -5.64 -5.13
CA TYR A 15 -19.15 -5.03 -4.54
C TYR A 15 -19.00 -3.50 -4.62
N TRP A 16 -19.44 -2.95 -5.76
CA TRP A 16 -19.29 -1.53 -6.05
C TRP A 16 -20.02 -0.63 -5.06
N ASP A 17 -21.16 -1.05 -4.53
CA ASP A 17 -21.94 -0.27 -3.57
C ASP A 17 -21.17 -0.01 -2.27
N ASP A 18 -20.48 -1.02 -1.72
CA ASP A 18 -19.66 -0.86 -0.53
C ASP A 18 -18.51 0.13 -0.75
N LEU A 19 -17.85 0.01 -1.90
CA LEU A 19 -16.77 0.93 -2.28
C LEU A 19 -17.30 2.33 -2.56
N ALA A 20 -18.49 2.45 -3.18
CA ALA A 20 -19.13 3.72 -3.44
C ALA A 20 -19.52 4.43 -2.13
N ASN A 21 -20.08 3.70 -1.18
CA ASN A 21 -20.43 4.23 0.14
C ASN A 21 -19.20 4.81 0.84
N ALA A 22 -18.08 4.06 0.89
CA ALA A 22 -16.82 4.54 1.46
C ALA A 22 -16.28 5.79 0.73
N TYR A 23 -16.44 5.85 -0.59
CA TYR A 23 -16.03 7.00 -1.39
C TYR A 23 -16.90 8.23 -1.10
N TYR A 24 -18.23 8.10 -1.10
CA TYR A 24 -19.14 9.24 -0.92
C TYR A 24 -19.14 9.78 0.51
N GLN A 25 -18.84 9.00 1.53
CA GLN A 25 -18.69 9.48 2.91
C GLN A 25 -17.61 10.56 3.05
N SER A 26 -16.66 10.62 2.12
CA SER A 26 -15.59 11.65 2.11
C SER A 26 -16.00 12.98 1.48
N PHE A 27 -17.24 13.12 1.00
CA PHE A 27 -17.73 14.32 0.33
C PHE A 27 -18.84 15.02 1.11
N ASN A 28 -18.79 16.36 1.16
CA ASN A 28 -19.89 17.15 1.66
C ASN A 28 -21.04 17.15 0.64
N ALA A 29 -22.23 16.74 1.08
CA ALA A 29 -23.41 16.63 0.24
C ALA A 29 -24.02 18.01 -0.16
N SER A 30 -23.67 19.10 0.55
CA SER A 30 -24.38 20.38 0.47
C SER A 30 -23.68 21.47 -0.33
N THR A 31 -22.39 21.35 -0.66
CA THR A 31 -21.66 22.44 -1.32
C THR A 31 -20.72 21.96 -2.41
N GLY A 32 -20.77 22.61 -3.59
CA GLY A 32 -19.84 22.41 -4.68
C GLY A 32 -20.39 21.63 -5.88
N ARG A 33 -19.52 21.36 -6.87
CA ARG A 33 -19.89 20.55 -8.05
C ARG A 33 -20.14 19.10 -7.62
N PRO A 34 -21.18 18.44 -8.14
CA PRO A 34 -21.46 17.03 -7.86
C PRO A 34 -20.23 16.14 -8.07
N ALA A 35 -20.02 15.20 -7.15
CA ALA A 35 -18.95 14.22 -7.29
C ALA A 35 -19.17 13.39 -8.56
N LYS A 36 -18.08 13.00 -9.22
CA LYS A 36 -18.14 12.00 -10.29
C LYS A 36 -18.55 10.66 -9.70
N ASP A 37 -19.20 9.85 -10.50
CA ASP A 37 -19.60 8.50 -10.14
C ASP A 37 -18.46 7.71 -9.49
N ALA A 38 -18.74 7.03 -8.38
CA ALA A 38 -17.75 6.30 -7.59
C ALA A 38 -17.11 5.16 -8.38
N GLN A 39 -17.90 4.40 -9.16
CA GLN A 39 -17.39 3.31 -9.97
C GLN A 39 -16.45 3.83 -11.07
N LEU A 40 -16.74 4.98 -11.67
CA LEU A 40 -15.86 5.61 -12.65
C LEU A 40 -14.51 5.97 -12.03
N VAL A 41 -14.53 6.59 -10.85
CA VAL A 41 -13.32 7.06 -10.16
C VAL A 41 -12.48 5.89 -9.63
N ILE A 42 -13.10 4.98 -8.89
CA ILE A 42 -12.42 3.82 -8.30
C ILE A 42 -11.94 2.88 -9.41
N GLY A 43 -12.76 2.68 -10.45
CA GLY A 43 -12.39 1.90 -11.63
C GLY A 43 -11.16 2.46 -12.33
N ALA A 44 -11.09 3.78 -12.53
CA ALA A 44 -9.92 4.43 -13.11
C ALA A 44 -8.65 4.27 -12.25
N VAL A 45 -8.76 4.37 -10.92
CA VAL A 45 -7.65 4.13 -9.98
C VAL A 45 -7.17 2.68 -10.08
N ILE A 46 -8.08 1.71 -10.17
CA ILE A 46 -7.73 0.29 -10.33
C ILE A 46 -7.00 0.06 -11.65
N ILE A 47 -7.52 0.57 -12.76
CA ILE A 47 -6.92 0.46 -14.11
C ILE A 47 -5.51 1.05 -14.10
N LYS A 48 -5.38 2.28 -13.60
CA LYS A 48 -4.10 2.99 -13.50
C LYS A 48 -3.01 2.15 -12.83
N HIS A 49 -3.27 1.69 -11.62
CA HIS A 49 -2.28 0.97 -10.84
C HIS A 49 -2.08 -0.47 -11.33
N ARG A 50 -3.12 -1.10 -11.86
CA ARG A 50 -3.02 -2.45 -12.45
C ARG A 50 -2.20 -2.49 -13.71
N LEU A 51 -2.29 -1.45 -14.54
CA LEU A 51 -1.58 -1.35 -15.82
C LEU A 51 -0.32 -0.47 -15.74
N LYS A 52 -0.04 0.17 -14.59
CA LYS A 52 1.08 1.11 -14.37
C LYS A 52 1.06 2.32 -15.31
N LEU A 53 -0.08 2.91 -15.53
CA LEU A 53 -0.26 4.02 -16.44
C LEU A 53 -0.02 5.37 -15.76
N SER A 54 0.34 6.39 -16.55
CA SER A 54 0.23 7.80 -16.16
C SER A 54 -1.25 8.22 -16.04
N ASP A 55 -1.53 9.43 -15.59
CA ASP A 55 -2.90 9.94 -15.51
C ASP A 55 -3.49 10.11 -16.91
N GLU A 56 -2.69 10.62 -17.86
CA GLU A 56 -3.06 10.81 -19.25
C GLU A 56 -3.32 9.48 -19.95
N GLU A 57 -2.39 8.53 -19.83
CA GLU A 57 -2.54 7.20 -20.41
C GLU A 57 -3.74 6.44 -19.83
N THR A 58 -4.07 6.63 -18.55
CA THR A 58 -5.25 6.01 -17.93
C THR A 58 -6.53 6.48 -18.61
N VAL A 59 -6.66 7.79 -18.85
CA VAL A 59 -7.83 8.36 -19.53
C VAL A 59 -7.90 7.88 -20.98
N ALA A 60 -6.78 7.90 -21.69
CA ALA A 60 -6.69 7.42 -23.08
C ALA A 60 -7.08 5.95 -23.20
N GLN A 61 -6.56 5.08 -22.31
CA GLN A 61 -6.90 3.67 -22.29
C GLN A 61 -8.38 3.39 -21.99
N ILE A 62 -9.01 4.18 -21.09
CA ILE A 62 -10.45 4.05 -20.84
C ILE A 62 -11.23 4.53 -22.07
N GLN A 63 -10.81 5.60 -22.71
CA GLN A 63 -11.46 6.16 -23.90
C GLN A 63 -11.44 5.19 -25.10
N GLU A 64 -10.35 4.47 -25.31
CA GLU A 64 -10.15 3.57 -26.44
C GLU A 64 -10.75 2.17 -26.25
N ASN A 65 -10.93 1.72 -25.00
CA ASN A 65 -11.23 0.32 -24.67
C ASN A 65 -12.64 0.15 -24.09
N PRO A 66 -13.58 -0.48 -24.82
CA PRO A 66 -14.95 -0.67 -24.34
C PRO A 66 -15.04 -1.53 -23.06
N TYR A 67 -14.12 -2.47 -22.84
CA TYR A 67 -14.09 -3.26 -21.61
C TYR A 67 -13.68 -2.45 -20.39
N LEU A 68 -12.79 -1.47 -20.56
CA LEU A 68 -12.41 -0.55 -19.49
C LEU A 68 -13.53 0.46 -19.20
N GLN A 69 -14.26 0.91 -20.23
CA GLN A 69 -15.46 1.74 -20.07
C GLN A 69 -16.55 1.00 -19.28
N TYR A 70 -16.82 -0.25 -19.65
CA TYR A 70 -17.74 -1.11 -18.90
C TYR A 70 -17.31 -1.28 -17.43
N PHE A 71 -16.02 -1.54 -17.20
CA PHE A 71 -15.47 -1.67 -15.87
C PHE A 71 -15.64 -0.40 -15.02
N CYS A 72 -15.56 0.76 -15.66
CA CYS A 72 -15.80 2.06 -15.05
C CYS A 72 -17.30 2.44 -14.94
N GLY A 73 -18.23 1.54 -15.24
CA GLY A 73 -19.68 1.80 -15.10
C GLY A 73 -20.30 2.65 -16.20
N LEU A 74 -19.62 2.89 -17.33
CA LEU A 74 -20.19 3.62 -18.44
C LEU A 74 -21.27 2.79 -19.14
N LYS A 75 -22.44 3.39 -19.37
CA LYS A 75 -23.63 2.69 -19.92
C LYS A 75 -23.48 2.28 -21.39
N GLY A 76 -22.55 2.89 -22.11
CA GLY A 76 -22.32 2.62 -23.53
C GLY A 76 -20.90 3.01 -23.93
N PHE A 77 -20.47 2.59 -25.14
CA PHE A 77 -19.18 3.00 -25.69
C PHE A 77 -19.21 4.46 -26.10
N SER A 78 -18.24 5.22 -25.64
CA SER A 78 -18.04 6.62 -26.00
C SER A 78 -16.60 6.85 -26.46
N ILE A 79 -16.45 7.58 -27.56
CA ILE A 79 -15.14 8.04 -28.05
C ILE A 79 -14.64 9.29 -27.31
N GLN A 80 -15.48 9.88 -26.47
CA GLN A 80 -15.10 11.04 -25.66
C GLN A 80 -14.38 10.60 -24.39
N ALA A 81 -13.38 11.40 -23.96
CA ALA A 81 -12.69 11.17 -22.71
C ALA A 81 -13.69 11.26 -21.53
N PRO A 82 -13.75 10.26 -20.63
CA PRO A 82 -14.72 10.23 -19.54
C PRO A 82 -14.51 11.36 -18.52
N PHE A 83 -13.28 11.85 -18.41
CA PHE A 83 -12.87 12.99 -17.57
C PHE A 83 -11.48 13.50 -17.98
N ALA A 84 -11.11 14.69 -17.53
CA ALA A 84 -9.78 15.24 -17.73
C ALA A 84 -8.75 14.53 -16.80
N PRO A 85 -7.50 14.26 -17.25
CA PRO A 85 -6.46 13.61 -16.43
C PRO A 85 -6.22 14.30 -15.08
N SER A 86 -6.41 15.62 -15.00
CA SER A 86 -6.31 16.39 -13.76
C SER A 86 -7.29 15.95 -12.66
N LEU A 87 -8.40 15.29 -13.03
CA LEU A 87 -9.33 14.74 -12.04
C LEU A 87 -8.66 13.70 -11.14
N LEU A 88 -7.77 12.86 -11.66
CA LEU A 88 -7.05 11.88 -10.84
C LEU A 88 -6.14 12.56 -9.81
N VAL A 89 -5.62 13.76 -10.10
CA VAL A 89 -4.87 14.57 -9.13
C VAL A 89 -5.81 15.09 -8.03
N GLU A 90 -6.98 15.61 -8.41
CA GLU A 90 -7.98 16.10 -7.45
C GLU A 90 -8.53 14.97 -6.57
N ILE A 91 -8.74 13.78 -7.14
CA ILE A 91 -9.15 12.59 -6.40
C ILE A 91 -8.08 12.25 -5.35
N ARG A 92 -6.79 12.21 -5.71
CA ARG A 92 -5.70 11.95 -4.76
C ARG A 92 -5.60 13.02 -3.67
N LYS A 93 -5.99 14.25 -3.92
CA LYS A 93 -6.06 15.29 -2.89
C LYS A 93 -7.23 15.08 -1.93
N ARG A 94 -8.34 14.53 -2.41
CA ARG A 94 -9.58 14.31 -1.63
C ARG A 94 -9.57 12.99 -0.89
N MET A 95 -9.10 11.92 -1.52
CA MET A 95 -8.97 10.60 -0.89
C MET A 95 -7.81 10.60 0.10
N GLY A 96 -8.10 10.96 1.34
CA GLY A 96 -7.18 10.88 2.46
C GLY A 96 -6.95 9.45 2.94
N ILE A 97 -6.14 9.29 3.97
CA ILE A 97 -5.86 7.98 4.61
C ILE A 97 -7.16 7.33 5.08
N ASP A 98 -8.08 8.11 5.66
CA ASP A 98 -9.35 7.63 6.21
C ASP A 98 -10.23 6.95 5.17
N VAL A 99 -10.31 7.51 3.94
CA VAL A 99 -11.08 6.93 2.83
C VAL A 99 -10.48 5.59 2.40
N PHE A 100 -9.15 5.52 2.31
CA PHE A 100 -8.49 4.26 1.99
C PHE A 100 -8.64 3.22 3.09
N GLU A 101 -8.67 3.62 4.36
CA GLU A 101 -8.93 2.72 5.47
C GLU A 101 -10.35 2.11 5.37
N GLN A 102 -11.36 2.93 5.05
CA GLN A 102 -12.73 2.45 4.81
C GLN A 102 -12.80 1.52 3.59
N LEU A 103 -12.13 1.85 2.47
CA LEU A 103 -12.05 0.99 1.30
C LEU A 103 -11.36 -0.35 1.60
N HIS A 104 -10.28 -0.34 2.38
CA HIS A 104 -9.64 -1.57 2.83
C HIS A 104 -10.53 -2.38 3.76
N GLN A 105 -11.27 -1.73 4.67
CA GLN A 105 -12.21 -2.41 5.55
C GLN A 105 -13.36 -3.06 4.77
N ALA A 106 -13.90 -2.39 3.75
CA ALA A 106 -14.91 -2.97 2.87
C ALA A 106 -14.41 -4.27 2.19
N ILE A 107 -13.15 -4.28 1.70
CA ILE A 107 -12.55 -5.50 1.12
C ILE A 107 -12.42 -6.61 2.17
N ILE A 108 -12.02 -6.28 3.39
CA ILE A 108 -11.84 -7.27 4.46
C ILE A 108 -13.18 -7.86 4.87
N ASN A 109 -14.20 -7.03 5.08
CA ASN A 109 -15.55 -7.48 5.43
C ASN A 109 -16.11 -8.43 4.36
N GLN A 110 -15.88 -8.14 3.07
CA GLN A 110 -16.28 -9.04 1.98
C GLN A 110 -15.59 -10.41 2.03
N LEU A 111 -14.35 -10.48 2.52
CA LEU A 111 -13.64 -11.75 2.71
C LEU A 111 -14.11 -12.50 3.95
N GLU A 112 -14.36 -11.79 5.05
CA GLU A 112 -14.76 -12.37 6.34
C GLU A 112 -16.19 -12.88 6.32
N CYS A 113 -17.13 -12.16 5.70
CA CYS A 113 -18.51 -12.63 5.52
C CYS A 113 -18.64 -13.94 4.72
N ARG A 114 -17.60 -14.33 3.98
CA ARG A 114 -17.62 -15.51 3.09
C ARG A 114 -16.69 -16.64 3.49
N THR A 115 -15.83 -16.42 4.44
CA THR A 115 -14.98 -17.43 5.07
C THR A 115 -15.27 -17.41 6.58
N PRO A 116 -16.28 -18.14 7.06
CA PRO A 116 -16.31 -18.46 8.48
C PRO A 116 -14.96 -19.08 8.82
N LEU A 117 -14.36 -18.69 9.93
CA LEU A 117 -13.13 -19.30 10.45
C LEU A 117 -13.45 -20.77 10.79
N THR A 118 -13.41 -21.63 9.79
CA THR A 118 -13.50 -23.08 9.99
C THR A 118 -12.11 -23.57 10.31
N ASP A 119 -11.98 -24.09 11.53
CA ASP A 119 -10.86 -24.92 11.94
C ASP A 119 -10.61 -26.04 10.92
N PRO A 120 -9.36 -26.36 10.58
CA PRO A 120 -9.03 -27.40 9.62
C PRO A 120 -9.17 -28.83 10.15
N THR A 121 -9.94 -29.08 11.21
CA THR A 121 -10.09 -30.42 11.82
C THR A 121 -11.53 -30.89 11.96
N THR A 122 -12.35 -30.84 10.93
CA THR A 122 -13.50 -31.76 10.82
C THR A 122 -13.92 -31.90 9.36
N GLY A 123 -13.62 -33.08 8.83
CA GLY A 123 -14.13 -33.49 7.53
C GLY A 123 -15.56 -33.99 7.65
N GLY A 124 -16.35 -33.67 6.63
CA GLY A 124 -17.52 -34.48 6.20
C GLY A 124 -18.88 -33.95 6.65
N ASN A 125 -19.64 -33.44 5.79
CA ASN A 125 -20.88 -33.93 5.15
C ASN A 125 -21.78 -32.79 4.64
N ASN A 126 -22.28 -33.04 3.43
CA ASN A 126 -23.21 -32.23 2.67
C ASN A 126 -24.54 -31.98 3.38
N ALA A 127 -25.04 -30.74 3.31
CA ALA A 127 -26.47 -30.46 3.13
C ALA A 127 -26.66 -29.05 2.58
N SER A 128 -27.33 -28.95 1.45
CA SER A 128 -27.84 -27.70 0.87
C SER A 128 -29.05 -27.21 1.67
N PRO A 129 -29.26 -25.91 1.81
CA PRO A 129 -30.58 -25.38 2.14
C PRO A 129 -31.20 -24.70 0.92
N GLU A 130 -32.45 -25.10 0.70
CA GLU A 130 -33.42 -24.53 -0.23
C GLU A 130 -33.80 -23.08 0.16
N LEU A 131 -34.08 -22.31 -0.90
CA LEU A 131 -34.74 -21.02 -0.82
C LEU A 131 -36.24 -21.18 -0.48
N THR A 132 -36.71 -20.48 0.56
CA THR A 132 -38.10 -20.02 0.59
C THR A 132 -38.15 -18.60 1.14
N GLY A 133 -38.64 -17.68 0.31
CA GLY A 133 -38.98 -16.32 0.74
C GLY A 133 -40.30 -16.31 1.51
N HIS A 134 -40.46 -15.30 2.34
CA HIS A 134 -41.72 -14.60 2.56
C HIS A 134 -41.53 -13.26 3.25
N THR A 135 -42.31 -12.34 2.76
CA THR A 135 -42.50 -10.92 3.09
C THR A 135 -43.20 -10.66 4.41
N SER A 136 -42.90 -9.46 4.96
CA SER A 136 -43.74 -8.42 5.56
C SER A 136 -44.32 -8.53 6.99
N GLU A 137 -44.11 -7.44 7.65
CA GLU A 137 -44.96 -6.55 8.45
C GLU A 137 -45.05 -6.71 9.97
N ALA A 138 -44.71 -5.60 10.54
CA ALA A 138 -44.98 -4.84 11.77
C ALA A 138 -46.06 -5.32 12.77
N GLU A 139 -45.80 -5.07 14.00
CA GLU A 139 -46.48 -4.32 15.04
C GLU A 139 -46.47 -4.97 16.46
N ALA A 140 -46.01 -4.20 17.33
CA ALA A 140 -46.28 -3.76 18.69
C ALA A 140 -47.03 -4.69 19.70
N SER A 141 -46.47 -4.64 20.91
CA SER A 141 -47.03 -4.43 22.24
C SER A 141 -47.43 -5.60 23.14
N THR A 142 -46.92 -5.43 24.34
CA THR A 142 -47.42 -5.63 25.74
C THR A 142 -47.51 -7.02 26.38
N GLU A 143 -46.70 -7.08 27.43
CA GLU A 143 -46.93 -7.52 28.82
C GLU A 143 -47.67 -8.83 29.16
N ALA A 144 -47.04 -9.56 30.02
CA ALA A 144 -47.43 -10.09 31.32
C ALA A 144 -47.34 -11.63 31.53
N ALA A 145 -46.45 -11.95 32.44
CA ALA A 145 -46.56 -12.79 33.64
C ALA A 145 -46.87 -14.31 33.57
N VAL A 146 -45.89 -15.03 34.19
CA VAL A 146 -46.00 -16.12 35.20
C VAL A 146 -46.54 -17.50 34.71
N ASP A 147 -45.78 -18.53 34.78
CA ASP A 147 -45.59 -19.51 35.81
C ASP A 147 -44.84 -20.78 35.30
N SER A 148 -44.06 -21.30 36.21
CA SER A 148 -43.32 -22.54 36.37
C SER A 148 -43.73 -23.77 35.55
N THR A 149 -42.72 -24.52 35.00
CA THR A 149 -42.34 -25.88 35.49
C THR A 149 -41.15 -26.46 34.73
N GLU A 150 -40.19 -26.89 35.51
CA GLU A 150 -39.17 -27.95 35.43
C GLU A 150 -38.72 -28.56 34.12
N SER A 151 -37.38 -28.55 34.03
CA SER A 151 -36.44 -29.61 33.65
C SER A 151 -36.29 -29.97 32.18
N ASP A 152 -35.15 -29.49 31.63
CA ASP A 152 -34.14 -30.40 31.09
C ASP A 152 -32.80 -29.67 31.06
N VAL A 153 -31.83 -30.21 31.80
CA VAL A 153 -30.44 -29.74 31.88
C VAL A 153 -29.75 -30.12 30.59
N ILE A 154 -29.75 -29.21 29.62
CA ILE A 154 -28.75 -29.22 28.56
C ILE A 154 -27.56 -28.43 29.12
N SER A 155 -26.47 -29.14 29.37
CA SER A 155 -25.19 -28.60 29.76
C SER A 155 -24.70 -27.64 28.65
N ASP A 156 -24.96 -26.36 28.85
CA ASP A 156 -24.23 -25.30 28.15
C ASP A 156 -22.75 -25.44 28.53
N GLU A 157 -21.96 -26.11 27.70
CA GLU A 157 -20.52 -25.93 27.70
C GLU A 157 -20.28 -24.44 27.47
N LYS A 158 -20.04 -23.68 28.53
CA LYS A 158 -19.51 -22.32 28.47
C LYS A 158 -18.18 -22.42 27.72
N GLN A 159 -18.20 -22.19 26.43
CA GLN A 159 -16.98 -21.93 25.65
C GLN A 159 -16.30 -20.75 26.33
N GLU A 160 -15.14 -20.99 26.94
CA GLU A 160 -14.31 -19.91 27.47
C GLU A 160 -14.04 -18.93 26.34
N PRO A 161 -14.11 -17.61 26.54
CA PRO A 161 -13.87 -16.63 25.50
C PRO A 161 -12.47 -16.85 24.94
N ILE A 162 -12.37 -17.06 23.64
CA ILE A 162 -11.10 -17.22 22.92
C ILE A 162 -10.28 -15.96 23.16
N THR A 163 -9.23 -16.05 23.99
CA THR A 163 -8.41 -14.90 24.37
C THR A 163 -7.34 -14.58 23.32
N HIS A 164 -6.86 -15.60 22.60
CA HIS A 164 -5.79 -15.49 21.62
C HIS A 164 -6.06 -16.38 20.41
N GLN A 165 -5.99 -15.81 19.20
CA GLN A 165 -6.15 -16.57 17.96
C GLN A 165 -5.37 -15.94 16.81
N GLY A 166 -4.80 -16.79 15.96
CA GLY A 166 -4.12 -16.38 14.74
C GLY A 166 -2.75 -15.73 14.97
N ARG A 167 -2.20 -15.16 13.93
CA ARG A 167 -0.85 -14.59 13.93
C ARG A 167 -0.83 -13.23 13.28
N LEU A 168 -0.12 -12.29 13.90
CA LEU A 168 0.09 -10.95 13.38
C LEU A 168 1.46 -10.89 12.70
N LEU A 169 1.48 -10.71 11.38
CA LEU A 169 2.71 -10.55 10.59
C LEU A 169 2.96 -9.06 10.37
N LEU A 170 4.15 -8.59 10.78
CA LEU A 170 4.55 -7.19 10.70
C LEU A 170 5.85 -7.03 9.91
N ASP A 171 5.93 -6.00 9.08
CA ASP A 171 7.16 -5.60 8.41
C ASP A 171 7.06 -4.14 7.93
N ALA A 172 8.20 -3.56 7.53
CA ALA A 172 8.25 -2.20 7.01
C ALA A 172 9.02 -2.12 5.68
N THR A 173 8.57 -1.22 4.82
CA THR A 173 9.25 -0.95 3.54
C THR A 173 9.31 0.55 3.27
N VAL A 174 10.03 0.94 2.21
CA VAL A 174 10.06 2.30 1.70
C VAL A 174 9.37 2.35 0.35
N ALA A 175 8.43 3.28 0.20
CA ALA A 175 7.89 3.70 -1.08
C ALA A 175 8.75 4.85 -1.61
N GLU A 176 9.53 4.56 -2.64
CA GLU A 176 10.51 5.51 -3.15
C GLU A 176 9.86 6.56 -4.03
N GLN A 177 10.21 7.81 -3.77
CA GLN A 177 9.78 8.96 -4.54
C GLN A 177 10.65 9.14 -5.77
N THR A 178 10.04 9.46 -6.91
CA THR A 178 10.77 9.76 -8.14
C THR A 178 11.40 11.15 -8.04
N ILE A 179 12.61 11.20 -7.49
CA ILE A 179 13.46 12.40 -7.41
C ILE A 179 14.81 12.11 -8.03
N ARG A 180 15.49 13.19 -8.48
CA ARG A 180 16.91 13.08 -8.86
C ARG A 180 17.71 12.68 -7.63
N PHE A 181 18.72 11.80 -7.79
CA PHE A 181 19.61 11.45 -6.69
C PHE A 181 20.26 12.72 -6.11
N PRO A 182 20.01 13.04 -4.83
CA PRO A 182 20.44 14.28 -4.24
C PRO A 182 21.93 14.21 -3.85
N THR A 183 22.67 15.24 -4.24
CA THR A 183 23.99 15.54 -3.69
C THR A 183 23.96 16.94 -3.10
N ASP A 184 24.75 17.19 -2.05
CA ASP A 184 24.79 18.50 -1.39
C ASP A 184 25.12 19.61 -2.39
N LEU A 185 26.10 19.34 -3.27
CA LEU A 185 26.52 20.29 -4.28
C LEU A 185 25.40 20.58 -5.32
N SER A 186 24.63 19.55 -5.75
CA SER A 186 23.54 19.76 -6.69
C SER A 186 22.36 20.50 -6.05
N LEU A 187 22.07 20.23 -4.79
CA LEU A 187 20.99 20.89 -4.04
C LEU A 187 21.30 22.38 -3.82
N LEU A 188 22.54 22.70 -3.46
CA LEU A 188 23.01 24.08 -3.31
C LEU A 188 23.01 24.84 -4.64
N ASN A 189 23.46 24.20 -5.74
CA ASN A 189 23.41 24.82 -7.06
C ASN A 189 21.97 25.13 -7.50
N GLU A 190 21.03 24.20 -7.28
CA GLU A 190 19.62 24.40 -7.60
C GLU A 190 19.00 25.52 -6.74
N SER A 191 19.33 25.58 -5.44
CA SER A 191 18.92 26.65 -4.54
C SER A 191 19.43 28.01 -5.02
N ARG A 192 20.71 28.08 -5.45
CA ARG A 192 21.30 29.28 -6.03
C ARG A 192 20.59 29.73 -7.30
N GLU A 193 20.31 28.81 -8.22
CA GLU A 193 19.59 29.13 -9.47
C GLU A 193 18.15 29.62 -9.21
N ILE A 194 17.48 29.10 -8.19
CA ILE A 194 16.17 29.60 -7.75
C ILE A 194 16.30 31.02 -7.19
N SER A 195 17.27 31.26 -6.29
CA SER A 195 17.50 32.59 -5.71
C SER A 195 17.83 33.65 -6.77
N GLU A 196 18.58 33.28 -7.83
CA GLU A 196 18.88 34.17 -8.94
C GLU A 196 17.63 34.57 -9.73
N ARG A 197 16.69 33.62 -9.93
CA ARG A 197 15.40 33.92 -10.58
C ARG A 197 14.52 34.83 -9.71
N LEU A 198 14.53 34.63 -8.39
CA LEU A 198 13.79 35.50 -7.47
C LEU A 198 14.37 36.93 -7.49
N ILE A 199 15.70 37.09 -7.54
CA ILE A 199 16.34 38.41 -7.69
C ILE A 199 15.90 39.08 -9.01
N ASP A 200 15.85 38.33 -10.12
CA ASP A 200 15.42 38.86 -11.41
C ASP A 200 13.97 39.40 -11.34
N GLU A 201 13.08 38.67 -10.68
CA GLU A 201 11.66 39.03 -10.53
C GLU A 201 11.49 40.26 -9.59
N PHE A 202 12.16 40.27 -8.44
CA PHE A 202 12.05 41.36 -7.51
C PHE A 202 12.70 42.66 -8.03
N TYR A 203 13.81 42.52 -8.74
CA TYR A 203 14.43 43.65 -9.41
C TYR A 203 13.49 44.32 -10.40
N ALA A 204 12.73 43.51 -11.18
CA ALA A 204 11.76 44.07 -12.13
C ALA A 204 10.60 44.83 -11.47
N LEU A 205 10.38 44.63 -10.18
CA LEU A 205 9.34 45.29 -9.39
C LEU A 205 9.92 46.42 -8.48
N SER A 206 11.24 46.50 -8.39
CA SER A 206 11.93 47.48 -7.55
C SER A 206 12.17 48.81 -8.29
N SER A 207 12.42 49.87 -7.54
CA SER A 207 12.81 51.19 -8.05
C SER A 207 14.30 51.31 -8.38
N LEU A 208 15.09 50.23 -8.19
CA LEU A 208 16.54 50.25 -8.38
C LEU A 208 16.93 50.48 -9.85
N THR A 209 17.82 51.43 -10.08
CA THR A 209 18.35 51.71 -11.42
C THR A 209 19.36 50.68 -11.91
N LYS A 210 20.02 50.00 -10.96
CA LYS A 210 21.07 49.01 -11.27
C LYS A 210 20.76 47.66 -10.64
N LYS A 211 20.76 46.62 -11.50
CA LYS A 211 20.50 45.24 -11.06
C LYS A 211 21.61 44.73 -10.14
N PRO A 212 21.29 44.12 -8.98
CA PRO A 212 22.23 43.46 -8.11
C PRO A 212 23.03 42.36 -8.81
N ARG A 213 24.34 42.28 -8.51
CA ARG A 213 25.23 41.30 -9.15
C ARG A 213 25.09 39.91 -8.54
N THR A 214 24.73 38.90 -9.34
CA THR A 214 24.48 37.53 -8.86
C THR A 214 25.62 36.54 -9.14
N TYR A 215 26.66 36.92 -9.86
CA TYR A 215 27.80 36.06 -10.25
C TYR A 215 27.43 34.72 -10.91
N ARG A 216 26.24 34.61 -11.48
CA ARG A 216 25.65 33.33 -11.98
C ARG A 216 26.54 32.57 -12.95
N LYS A 217 27.25 33.22 -13.86
CA LYS A 217 28.15 32.58 -14.82
C LYS A 217 29.33 31.90 -14.13
N VAL A 218 29.97 32.59 -13.20
CA VAL A 218 31.13 32.10 -12.44
C VAL A 218 30.73 30.96 -11.52
N ALA A 219 29.64 31.10 -10.79
CA ALA A 219 29.11 30.07 -9.90
C ALA A 219 28.73 28.80 -10.64
N ARG A 220 28.11 28.94 -11.82
CA ARG A 220 27.76 27.78 -12.69
C ARG A 220 29.01 27.10 -13.23
N SER A 221 30.00 27.86 -13.68
CA SER A 221 31.27 27.31 -14.17
C SER A 221 32.00 26.52 -13.06
N ALA A 222 32.10 27.06 -11.87
CA ALA A 222 32.71 26.41 -10.70
C ALA A 222 31.97 25.09 -10.34
N TYR A 223 30.64 25.10 -10.34
CA TYR A 223 29.83 23.90 -10.15
C TYR A 223 30.11 22.83 -11.22
N LEU A 224 30.05 23.19 -12.49
CA LEU A 224 30.26 22.27 -13.60
C LEU A 224 31.67 21.68 -13.64
N ALA A 225 32.69 22.45 -13.23
CA ALA A 225 34.08 21.99 -13.14
C ALA A 225 34.27 20.82 -12.17
N ILE A 226 33.39 20.68 -11.18
CA ILE A 226 33.40 19.57 -10.21
C ILE A 226 32.52 18.41 -10.69
N VAL A 227 31.27 18.71 -11.08
CA VAL A 227 30.26 17.67 -11.40
C VAL A 227 30.60 16.88 -12.68
N LYS A 228 31.32 17.49 -13.62
CA LYS A 228 31.80 16.79 -14.84
C LYS A 228 32.90 15.77 -14.56
N GLN A 229 33.55 15.83 -13.40
CA GLN A 229 34.58 14.86 -13.03
C GLN A 229 33.94 13.52 -12.61
N ARG A 230 34.45 12.40 -13.12
CA ARG A 230 33.93 11.07 -12.82
C ARG A 230 34.05 10.72 -11.33
N ARG A 231 35.13 11.14 -10.68
CA ARG A 231 35.41 10.89 -9.25
C ARG A 231 36.12 12.11 -8.65
N PRO A 232 35.40 13.20 -8.34
CA PRO A 232 36.01 14.36 -7.69
C PRO A 232 36.47 13.99 -6.27
N GLY A 233 37.66 14.44 -5.91
CA GLY A 233 38.20 14.24 -4.57
C GLY A 233 37.43 15.00 -3.49
N PRO A 234 37.43 14.52 -2.23
CA PRO A 234 36.64 15.10 -1.14
C PRO A 234 36.95 16.56 -0.88
N ASN A 235 38.20 16.98 -0.99
CA ASN A 235 38.61 18.37 -0.81
C ASN A 235 38.03 19.30 -1.90
N LYS A 236 37.96 18.83 -3.15
CA LYS A 236 37.34 19.59 -4.24
C LYS A 236 35.82 19.74 -4.02
N ILE A 237 35.15 18.67 -3.60
CA ILE A 237 33.73 18.70 -3.27
C ILE A 237 33.48 19.70 -2.14
N ARG A 238 34.25 19.61 -1.05
CA ARG A 238 34.13 20.51 0.09
C ARG A 238 34.36 21.98 -0.29
N LYS A 239 35.37 22.26 -1.14
CA LYS A 239 35.61 23.60 -1.71
C LYS A 239 34.40 24.09 -2.49
N GLY A 240 33.84 23.24 -3.39
CA GLY A 240 32.67 23.58 -4.18
C GLY A 240 31.42 23.84 -3.34
N ILE A 241 31.21 23.07 -2.26
CA ILE A 241 30.12 23.32 -1.30
C ILE A 241 30.29 24.71 -0.66
N LYS A 242 31.50 25.04 -0.19
CA LYS A 242 31.79 26.36 0.37
C LYS A 242 31.48 27.49 -0.60
N GLU A 243 31.92 27.38 -1.84
CA GLU A 243 31.69 28.39 -2.87
C GLU A 243 30.18 28.55 -3.17
N GLN A 244 29.44 27.44 -3.32
CA GLN A 244 27.99 27.51 -3.56
C GLN A 244 27.23 28.09 -2.36
N LEU A 245 27.62 27.76 -1.11
CA LEU A 245 27.07 28.39 0.10
C LEU A 245 27.26 29.88 0.09
N GLN A 246 28.47 30.39 -0.25
CA GLN A 246 28.76 31.81 -0.32
C GLN A 246 27.95 32.54 -1.40
N TYR A 247 27.73 31.90 -2.56
CA TYR A 247 26.88 32.48 -3.60
C TYR A 247 25.43 32.53 -3.16
N LEU A 248 24.92 31.43 -2.57
CA LEU A 248 23.55 31.37 -2.08
C LEU A 248 23.29 32.38 -0.96
N GLN A 249 24.21 32.51 0.00
CA GLN A 249 24.12 33.50 1.09
C GLN A 249 23.94 34.92 0.56
N ARG A 250 24.79 35.33 -0.37
CA ARG A 250 24.71 36.67 -0.99
C ARG A 250 23.39 36.86 -1.74
N ASN A 251 22.95 35.85 -2.46
CA ASN A 251 21.69 35.94 -3.18
C ASN A 251 20.51 36.06 -2.22
N LEU A 252 20.49 35.29 -1.11
CA LEU A 252 19.43 35.38 -0.11
C LEU A 252 19.38 36.75 0.55
N ALA A 253 20.54 37.33 0.94
CA ALA A 253 20.63 38.69 1.47
C ALA A 253 20.14 39.73 0.44
N THR A 254 20.45 39.54 -0.86
CA THR A 254 19.94 40.41 -1.93
C THR A 254 18.42 40.29 -2.08
N VAL A 255 17.86 39.08 -2.02
CA VAL A 255 16.41 38.87 -2.05
C VAL A 255 15.74 39.59 -0.88
N GLU A 256 16.29 39.47 0.32
CA GLU A 256 15.78 40.13 1.53
C GLU A 256 15.81 41.65 1.40
N SER A 257 16.95 42.22 0.92
CA SER A 257 17.06 43.65 0.66
C SER A 257 16.02 44.15 -0.34
N LEU A 258 15.83 43.44 -1.46
CA LEU A 258 14.83 43.77 -2.46
C LEU A 258 13.39 43.68 -1.91
N LEU A 259 13.10 42.70 -1.07
CA LEU A 259 11.78 42.56 -0.43
C LEU A 259 11.49 43.75 0.51
N ASN A 260 12.50 44.22 1.23
CA ASN A 260 12.36 45.38 2.15
C ASN A 260 12.18 46.70 1.40
N GLU A 261 12.62 46.79 0.14
CA GLU A 261 12.41 48.00 -0.70
C GLU A 261 11.03 48.04 -1.35
N LEU A 262 10.33 46.92 -1.44
CA LEU A 262 9.01 46.88 -2.03
C LEU A 262 7.98 47.50 -1.08
N SER A 263 7.42 48.63 -1.49
CA SER A 263 6.47 49.43 -0.70
C SER A 263 5.13 48.76 -0.43
N ASN A 264 4.85 47.63 -1.05
CA ASN A 264 3.59 46.91 -0.91
C ASN A 264 3.80 45.69 -0.01
N PRO A 265 3.12 45.59 1.16
CA PRO A 265 3.20 44.42 2.04
C PRO A 265 2.61 43.15 1.42
N ALA A 266 1.81 43.25 0.33
CA ALA A 266 1.35 42.10 -0.42
C ALA A 266 2.54 41.47 -1.16
N THR A 267 2.94 40.27 -0.74
CA THR A 267 4.05 39.54 -1.34
C THR A 267 3.81 39.35 -2.85
N PRO A 268 4.69 39.85 -3.72
CA PRO A 268 4.51 39.74 -5.17
C PRO A 268 4.71 38.32 -5.70
N LEU A 269 5.02 37.38 -4.82
CA LEU A 269 5.29 36.00 -5.16
C LEU A 269 4.02 35.14 -5.17
N SER A 270 3.90 34.30 -6.16
CA SER A 270 2.91 33.21 -6.11
C SER A 270 3.20 32.28 -4.92
N PRO A 271 2.19 31.59 -4.35
CA PRO A 271 2.37 30.67 -3.21
C PRO A 271 3.45 29.59 -3.47
N LYS A 272 3.60 29.17 -4.72
CA LYS A 272 4.64 28.21 -5.13
C LYS A 272 6.05 28.77 -4.98
N LYS A 273 6.26 30.00 -5.41
CA LYS A 273 7.57 30.68 -5.34
C LYS A 273 7.92 31.06 -3.91
N LEU A 274 6.94 31.51 -3.14
CA LEU A 274 7.11 31.79 -1.70
C LEU A 274 7.53 30.52 -0.95
N LYS A 275 6.89 29.39 -1.22
CA LYS A 275 7.31 28.09 -0.67
C LYS A 275 8.74 27.73 -1.09
N GLN A 276 9.11 27.93 -2.35
CA GLN A 276 10.48 27.67 -2.82
C GLN A 276 11.50 28.57 -2.10
N TYR A 277 11.18 29.83 -1.88
CA TYR A 277 12.04 30.76 -1.13
C TYR A 277 12.31 30.26 0.29
N TRP A 278 11.29 29.87 1.03
CA TRP A 278 11.48 29.31 2.37
C TRP A 278 12.26 27.98 2.36
N VAL A 279 12.01 27.12 1.41
CA VAL A 279 12.73 25.84 1.28
C VAL A 279 14.22 26.09 1.02
N ILE A 280 14.61 27.04 0.14
CA ILE A 280 16.02 27.30 -0.13
C ILE A 280 16.75 27.98 1.06
N GLN A 281 16.04 28.77 1.87
CA GLN A 281 16.59 29.30 3.14
C GLN A 281 16.89 28.14 4.10
N GLN A 282 15.95 27.22 4.28
CA GLN A 282 16.14 26.04 5.13
C GLN A 282 17.27 25.13 4.61
N VAL A 283 17.34 24.92 3.30
CA VAL A 283 18.45 24.18 2.67
C VAL A 283 19.78 24.87 2.95
N TYR A 284 19.84 26.20 2.84
CA TYR A 284 21.05 26.95 3.17
C TYR A 284 21.48 26.72 4.63
N SER A 285 20.56 26.87 5.58
CA SER A 285 20.84 26.65 7.01
C SER A 285 21.35 25.24 7.29
N GLN A 286 20.68 24.22 6.80
CA GLN A 286 21.08 22.81 6.98
C GLN A 286 22.45 22.51 6.34
N GLN A 287 22.71 23.00 5.16
CA GLN A 287 23.97 22.79 4.45
C GLN A 287 25.12 23.56 5.06
N ALA A 288 24.88 24.76 5.57
CA ALA A 288 25.87 25.57 6.32
C ALA A 288 26.24 24.87 7.64
N GLU A 289 25.27 24.42 8.41
CA GLU A 289 25.47 23.63 9.63
C GLU A 289 26.32 22.40 9.37
N MET A 290 25.91 21.54 8.40
CA MET A 290 26.67 20.34 8.03
C MET A 290 28.10 20.66 7.56
N TYR A 291 28.28 21.77 6.83
CA TYR A 291 29.59 22.19 6.39
C TYR A 291 30.49 22.59 7.58
N HIS A 292 29.97 23.38 8.55
CA HIS A 292 30.71 23.85 9.72
C HIS A 292 31.01 22.73 10.71
N THR A 293 30.03 21.86 11.00
CA THR A 293 30.17 20.72 11.92
C THR A 293 30.93 19.54 11.31
N LYS A 294 31.27 19.61 10.01
CA LYS A 294 31.85 18.49 9.25
C LYS A 294 31.00 17.21 9.31
N SER A 295 29.69 17.37 9.52
CA SER A 295 28.70 16.28 9.55
C SER A 295 28.07 16.08 8.18
N HIS A 296 27.61 14.85 7.89
CA HIS A 296 26.73 14.57 6.75
C HIS A 296 25.29 14.33 7.21
N ARG A 297 24.95 14.64 8.46
CA ARG A 297 23.64 14.44 9.07
C ARG A 297 23.13 15.73 9.66
N CYS A 298 21.88 16.02 9.43
CA CYS A 298 21.09 17.01 10.13
C CYS A 298 19.65 16.50 10.25
N ASP A 299 18.93 17.02 11.22
CA ASP A 299 17.53 16.67 11.42
C ASP A 299 16.69 17.22 10.27
N ASP A 300 15.62 16.49 9.94
CA ASP A 300 14.68 16.86 8.88
C ASP A 300 15.34 17.25 7.54
N ARG A 301 16.46 16.59 7.21
CA ARG A 301 17.27 16.90 6.03
C ARG A 301 16.46 16.97 4.76
N ILE A 302 16.41 18.13 4.13
CA ILE A 302 15.80 18.35 2.82
C ILE A 302 16.72 17.79 1.73
N VAL A 303 16.18 16.92 0.88
CA VAL A 303 16.89 16.30 -0.25
C VAL A 303 16.34 16.69 -1.61
N SER A 304 15.19 17.39 -1.64
CA SER A 304 14.59 17.90 -2.87
C SER A 304 13.86 19.21 -2.57
N ILE A 305 14.18 20.28 -3.33
CA ILE A 305 13.51 21.58 -3.18
C ILE A 305 12.06 21.52 -3.63
N HIS A 306 11.79 20.74 -4.70
CA HIS A 306 10.44 20.58 -5.23
C HIS A 306 9.55 19.67 -4.40
N GLN A 307 10.16 18.79 -3.61
CA GLN A 307 9.49 17.80 -2.75
C GLN A 307 10.15 17.80 -1.36
N PRO A 308 10.02 18.91 -0.60
CA PRO A 308 10.76 19.11 0.66
C PRO A 308 10.31 18.18 1.80
N HIS A 309 9.23 17.45 1.63
CA HIS A 309 8.76 16.42 2.58
C HIS A 309 9.54 15.10 2.46
N VAL A 310 10.21 14.85 1.33
CA VAL A 310 10.98 13.62 1.13
C VAL A 310 12.22 13.61 2.01
N ARG A 311 12.47 12.49 2.69
CA ARG A 311 13.60 12.31 3.61
C ARG A 311 14.50 11.16 3.16
N PRO A 312 15.79 11.17 3.52
CA PRO A 312 16.68 10.03 3.34
C PRO A 312 16.39 8.97 4.40
N ILE A 313 16.12 7.74 3.97
CA ILE A 313 15.86 6.59 4.83
C ILE A 313 17.00 5.60 4.68
N ILE A 314 17.76 5.39 5.76
CA ILE A 314 18.89 4.47 5.79
C ILE A 314 18.36 3.04 5.93
N ARG A 315 18.75 2.17 5.00
CA ARG A 315 18.27 0.76 4.95
C ARG A 315 19.35 -0.28 5.27
N GLY A 316 20.61 0.10 5.36
CA GLY A 316 21.71 -0.83 5.63
C GLY A 316 21.93 -1.93 4.57
N LYS A 317 21.33 -1.81 3.38
CA LYS A 317 21.50 -2.78 2.28
C LYS A 317 22.82 -2.53 1.54
N LEU A 318 23.53 -3.61 1.19
CA LEU A 318 24.81 -3.54 0.48
C LEU A 318 24.75 -2.74 -0.84
N ASN A 319 23.68 -2.91 -1.63
CA ASN A 319 23.56 -2.28 -2.94
C ASN A 319 22.88 -0.91 -2.91
N LYS A 320 22.16 -0.58 -1.86
CA LYS A 320 21.39 0.67 -1.73
C LYS A 320 21.26 1.05 -0.26
N SER A 321 22.22 1.80 0.22
CA SER A 321 22.31 2.19 1.64
C SER A 321 21.23 3.19 2.05
N VAL A 322 20.77 4.04 1.13
CA VAL A 322 19.78 5.10 1.38
C VAL A 322 18.69 5.05 0.31
N GLU A 323 17.43 5.07 0.74
CA GLU A 323 16.24 5.23 -0.08
C GLU A 323 15.58 6.58 0.22
N PHE A 324 14.93 7.22 -0.77
CA PHE A 324 14.31 8.54 -0.62
C PHE A 324 12.80 8.40 -0.83
N GLY A 325 12.00 8.60 0.19
CA GLY A 325 10.55 8.41 0.08
C GLY A 325 9.86 8.31 1.43
N ALA A 326 8.68 7.69 1.46
CA ALA A 326 7.92 7.41 2.67
C ALA A 326 8.25 6.02 3.23
N LYS A 327 8.46 5.92 4.54
CA LYS A 327 8.56 4.65 5.25
C LYS A 327 7.15 4.20 5.64
N ILE A 328 6.85 2.92 5.36
CA ILE A 328 5.54 2.32 5.54
C ILE A 328 5.69 1.12 6.45
N SER A 329 4.94 1.12 7.55
CA SER A 329 4.76 -0.04 8.44
C SER A 329 3.45 -0.71 8.08
N VAL A 330 3.46 -2.03 7.88
CA VAL A 330 2.29 -2.78 7.44
C VAL A 330 2.08 -4.04 8.28
N SER A 331 0.82 -4.43 8.38
CA SER A 331 0.42 -5.76 8.85
C SER A 331 -0.21 -6.58 7.72
N LEU A 332 -0.03 -7.90 7.78
CA LEU A 332 -0.63 -8.84 6.85
C LEU A 332 -1.64 -9.71 7.58
N THR A 333 -2.88 -9.74 7.06
CA THR A 333 -3.94 -10.59 7.59
C THR A 333 -3.74 -12.06 7.16
N PRO A 334 -4.37 -13.03 7.85
CA PRO A 334 -4.32 -14.44 7.45
C PRO A 334 -4.79 -14.68 6.02
N GLN A 335 -5.74 -13.88 5.52
CA GLN A 335 -6.27 -13.95 4.16
C GLN A 335 -5.31 -13.34 3.12
N GLY A 336 -4.18 -12.76 3.57
CA GLY A 336 -3.17 -12.15 2.69
C GLY A 336 -3.49 -10.71 2.26
N ILE A 337 -4.35 -10.01 2.99
CA ILE A 337 -4.61 -8.57 2.83
C ILE A 337 -3.53 -7.79 3.56
N VAL A 338 -2.96 -6.81 2.89
CA VAL A 338 -1.98 -5.87 3.46
C VAL A 338 -2.71 -4.66 4.02
N LYS A 339 -2.54 -4.39 5.31
CA LYS A 339 -2.99 -3.15 5.93
C LYS A 339 -1.80 -2.20 6.10
N VAL A 340 -1.95 -0.95 5.67
CA VAL A 340 -0.98 0.11 5.96
C VAL A 340 -1.31 0.64 7.35
N ASP A 341 -0.47 0.35 8.33
CA ASP A 341 -0.69 0.78 9.72
C ASP A 341 -0.12 2.18 9.96
N HIS A 342 1.10 2.44 9.46
CA HIS A 342 1.72 3.75 9.51
C HIS A 342 2.41 4.09 8.19
N LEU A 343 2.31 5.36 7.79
CA LEU A 343 3.01 5.94 6.66
C LEU A 343 3.58 7.28 7.09
N ARG A 344 4.91 7.39 7.12
CA ARG A 344 5.62 8.60 7.52
C ARG A 344 6.80 8.89 6.58
N TRP A 345 7.17 10.17 6.51
CA TRP A 345 8.28 10.63 5.66
C TRP A 345 9.62 10.61 6.37
N ASP A 346 9.62 10.55 7.70
CA ASP A 346 10.80 10.40 8.54
C ASP A 346 11.28 8.94 8.63
N ALA A 347 12.55 8.77 8.98
CA ALA A 347 13.16 7.47 9.19
C ALA A 347 12.86 6.93 10.61
N PHE A 348 11.59 6.72 10.91
CA PHE A 348 11.17 6.20 12.22
C PHE A 348 11.64 4.75 12.44
N ASN A 349 11.73 4.35 13.72
CA ASN A 349 11.96 2.96 14.10
C ASN A 349 10.63 2.21 14.11
N GLU A 350 10.45 1.26 13.19
CA GLU A 350 9.24 0.44 13.07
C GLU A 350 8.92 -0.39 14.31
N GLY A 351 9.92 -0.73 15.11
CA GLY A 351 9.72 -1.43 16.38
C GLY A 351 8.85 -0.66 17.38
N GLY A 352 8.77 0.68 17.24
CA GLY A 352 7.88 1.52 18.05
C GLY A 352 6.39 1.36 17.73
N ASP A 353 6.05 0.81 16.56
CA ASP A 353 4.66 0.68 16.11
C ASP A 353 3.99 -0.62 16.62
N LEU A 354 4.77 -1.57 17.18
CA LEU A 354 4.28 -2.91 17.54
C LEU A 354 3.06 -2.89 18.47
N GLU A 355 3.12 -2.12 19.53
CA GLU A 355 2.02 -2.01 20.50
C GLU A 355 0.72 -1.54 19.83
N THR A 356 0.80 -0.46 19.05
CA THR A 356 -0.35 0.07 18.31
C THR A 356 -0.91 -0.96 17.31
N GLN A 357 -0.04 -1.74 16.65
CA GLN A 357 -0.44 -2.77 15.68
C GLN A 357 -1.11 -3.96 16.36
N VAL A 358 -0.64 -4.38 17.53
CA VAL A 358 -1.25 -5.46 18.34
C VAL A 358 -2.63 -5.03 18.85
N GLU A 359 -2.74 -3.82 19.37
CA GLU A 359 -4.05 -3.29 19.83
C GLU A 359 -5.03 -3.08 18.65
N ALA A 360 -4.52 -2.72 17.45
CA ALA A 360 -5.35 -2.64 16.25
C ALA A 360 -5.85 -4.03 15.81
N TYR A 361 -5.05 -5.07 16.00
CA TYR A 361 -5.46 -6.46 15.74
C TYR A 361 -6.59 -6.86 16.71
N GLN A 362 -6.41 -6.61 18.01
CA GLN A 362 -7.41 -6.93 19.03
C GLN A 362 -8.73 -6.19 18.76
N ARG A 363 -8.69 -4.88 18.47
CA ARG A 363 -9.92 -4.12 18.15
C ARG A 363 -10.65 -4.67 16.93
N ARG A 364 -9.93 -5.23 15.96
CA ARG A 364 -10.53 -5.78 14.74
C ARG A 364 -11.17 -7.14 14.95
N TYR A 365 -10.49 -8.03 15.64
CA TYR A 365 -10.87 -9.44 15.72
C TYR A 365 -11.52 -9.80 17.06
N GLY A 366 -11.51 -8.91 18.05
CA GLY A 366 -12.05 -9.16 19.40
C GLY A 366 -11.11 -9.95 20.32
N PHE A 367 -9.98 -10.45 19.80
CA PHE A 367 -8.99 -11.23 20.53
C PHE A 367 -7.56 -10.83 20.14
N TYR A 368 -6.58 -11.15 21.01
CA TYR A 368 -5.17 -10.94 20.71
C TYR A 368 -4.61 -12.03 19.79
N PRO A 369 -3.52 -11.75 19.03
CA PRO A 369 -2.83 -12.80 18.25
C PRO A 369 -2.09 -13.76 19.20
N GLU A 370 -2.02 -15.05 18.86
CA GLU A 370 -1.18 -16.05 19.54
C GLU A 370 0.31 -15.72 19.43
N ALA A 371 0.71 -15.18 18.27
CA ALA A 371 2.07 -14.83 18.00
C ALA A 371 2.21 -13.61 17.09
N VAL A 372 3.24 -12.80 17.36
CA VAL A 372 3.72 -11.74 16.47
C VAL A 372 4.95 -12.24 15.72
N VAL A 373 4.87 -12.21 14.40
CA VAL A 373 5.94 -12.60 13.46
C VAL A 373 6.46 -11.34 12.77
N ALA A 374 7.64 -10.89 13.16
CA ALA A 374 8.21 -9.62 12.69
C ALA A 374 9.73 -9.69 12.53
N ASP A 375 10.32 -8.64 11.93
CA ASP A 375 11.77 -8.47 11.81
C ASP A 375 12.41 -8.33 13.22
N PRO A 376 13.68 -8.74 13.42
CA PRO A 376 14.41 -8.54 14.67
C PRO A 376 14.35 -7.13 15.26
N VAL A 377 14.18 -6.10 14.44
CA VAL A 377 14.02 -4.69 14.87
C VAL A 377 12.81 -4.50 15.82
N TYR A 378 11.74 -5.28 15.65
CA TYR A 378 10.57 -5.26 16.54
C TYR A 378 10.84 -5.96 17.88
N GLY A 379 11.90 -6.78 17.99
CA GLY A 379 12.20 -7.59 19.16
C GLY A 379 12.93 -6.86 20.30
N THR A 380 12.61 -5.59 20.54
CA THR A 380 13.19 -4.79 21.64
C THR A 380 12.78 -5.35 23.00
N GLN A 381 13.54 -5.04 24.05
CA GLN A 381 13.20 -5.47 25.43
C GLN A 381 11.80 -4.97 25.85
N LYS A 382 11.47 -3.71 25.53
CA LYS A 382 10.15 -3.13 25.81
C LYS A 382 9.03 -3.92 25.15
N ASN A 383 9.15 -4.18 23.83
CA ASN A 383 8.13 -4.90 23.07
C ASN A 383 7.94 -6.33 23.55
N ARG A 384 9.02 -7.00 23.94
CA ARG A 384 8.94 -8.37 24.49
C ARG A 384 8.27 -8.41 25.87
N ALA A 385 8.52 -7.39 26.71
CA ALA A 385 7.85 -7.26 28.00
C ALA A 385 6.34 -7.05 27.78
N TYR A 386 5.95 -6.14 26.88
CA TYR A 386 4.57 -5.90 26.49
C TYR A 386 3.87 -7.17 25.96
N LEU A 387 4.49 -7.88 25.02
CA LEU A 387 3.93 -9.12 24.47
C LEU A 387 3.79 -10.21 25.52
N LYS A 388 4.76 -10.33 26.44
CA LYS A 388 4.71 -11.30 27.54
C LYS A 388 3.56 -10.97 28.51
N ASP A 389 3.36 -9.70 28.83
CA ASP A 389 2.26 -9.24 29.67
C ASP A 389 0.90 -9.60 29.07
N LYS A 390 0.77 -9.48 27.76
CA LYS A 390 -0.44 -9.87 27.01
C LYS A 390 -0.53 -11.37 26.69
N GLY A 391 0.41 -12.19 27.12
CA GLY A 391 0.45 -13.63 26.80
C GLY A 391 0.76 -13.95 25.33
N ILE A 392 1.28 -12.99 24.55
CA ILE A 392 1.55 -13.14 23.12
C ILE A 392 2.98 -13.61 22.87
N ARG A 393 3.15 -14.64 22.05
CA ARG A 393 4.48 -15.16 21.67
C ARG A 393 5.14 -14.26 20.62
N TYR A 394 6.40 -13.86 20.86
CA TYR A 394 7.21 -13.22 19.83
C TYR A 394 7.98 -14.30 19.03
N ALA A 395 7.78 -14.35 17.71
CA ALA A 395 8.35 -15.33 16.80
C ALA A 395 9.77 -14.96 16.33
N GLY A 396 10.63 -14.46 17.20
CA GLY A 396 12.00 -14.04 16.89
C GLY A 396 13.05 -14.72 17.77
N LYS A 397 14.33 -14.43 17.51
CA LYS A 397 15.42 -14.91 18.37
C LYS A 397 15.28 -14.36 19.78
N ALA A 398 15.58 -15.17 20.79
CA ALA A 398 15.72 -14.71 22.17
C ALA A 398 16.81 -13.63 22.27
N LEU A 399 16.66 -12.71 23.24
CA LEU A 399 17.71 -11.73 23.56
C LEU A 399 18.82 -12.41 24.38
N GLY A 400 20.03 -11.89 24.23
CA GLY A 400 21.19 -12.35 24.99
C GLY A 400 21.98 -13.46 24.29
N ARG A 401 22.92 -14.05 25.04
CA ARG A 401 23.80 -15.11 24.55
C ARG A 401 22.99 -16.41 24.35
N PRO A 402 23.18 -17.12 23.23
CA PRO A 402 22.54 -18.41 23.03
C PRO A 402 22.87 -19.37 24.18
N LYS A 403 21.86 -20.13 24.63
CA LYS A 403 22.08 -21.18 25.66
C LYS A 403 23.07 -22.20 25.13
N LYS A 404 24.04 -22.61 25.96
CA LYS A 404 24.93 -23.73 25.63
C LYS A 404 24.12 -25.02 25.48
N GLU A 405 24.42 -25.81 24.48
CA GLU A 405 23.81 -27.12 24.27
C GLU A 405 24.33 -28.09 25.35
N THR A 406 23.39 -28.68 26.08
CA THR A 406 23.63 -29.75 27.05
C THR A 406 22.72 -30.92 26.69
N GLU A 407 23.02 -32.14 27.14
CA GLU A 407 22.14 -33.29 26.87
C GLU A 407 20.70 -33.05 27.30
N GLN A 408 20.53 -32.41 28.44
CA GLN A 408 19.19 -32.11 29.01
C GLN A 408 18.38 -31.11 28.19
N ASN A 409 19.02 -30.16 27.49
CA ASN A 409 18.31 -29.12 26.76
C ASN A 409 18.33 -29.29 25.22
N ARG A 410 19.01 -30.31 24.72
CA ARG A 410 19.24 -30.55 23.28
C ARG A 410 17.95 -30.69 22.50
N GLU A 411 17.01 -31.47 23.00
CA GLU A 411 15.72 -31.65 22.35
C GLU A 411 14.91 -30.35 22.34
N GLN A 412 14.90 -29.61 23.45
CA GLN A 412 14.22 -28.33 23.53
C GLN A 412 14.82 -27.32 22.54
N LEU A 413 16.14 -27.23 22.47
CA LEU A 413 16.83 -26.36 21.51
C LEU A 413 16.52 -26.74 20.05
N LYS A 414 16.38 -28.06 19.78
CA LYS A 414 15.98 -28.54 18.44
C LYS A 414 14.56 -28.15 18.10
N ARG A 415 13.60 -28.28 19.03
CA ARG A 415 12.20 -27.82 18.86
C ARG A 415 12.15 -26.33 18.66
N ASP A 416 12.85 -25.53 19.46
CA ASP A 416 12.91 -24.07 19.35
C ASP A 416 13.52 -23.63 18.00
N LYS A 417 14.50 -24.38 17.49
CA LYS A 417 15.08 -24.13 16.16
C LYS A 417 14.08 -24.42 15.04
N GLN A 418 13.37 -25.53 15.12
CA GLN A 418 12.33 -25.89 14.14
C GLN A 418 11.19 -24.86 14.14
N GLN A 419 10.71 -24.47 15.34
CA GLN A 419 9.68 -23.44 15.48
C GLN A 419 10.12 -22.12 14.87
N ARG A 420 11.35 -21.66 15.15
CA ARG A 420 11.88 -20.42 14.55
C ARG A 420 12.00 -20.49 13.02
N GLN A 421 12.35 -21.66 12.47
CA GLN A 421 12.36 -21.85 11.02
C GLN A 421 10.96 -21.79 10.42
N ALA A 422 9.97 -22.37 11.10
CA ALA A 422 8.57 -22.30 10.70
C ALA A 422 8.07 -20.85 10.74
N ASP A 423 8.35 -20.13 11.82
CA ASP A 423 7.99 -18.71 11.98
C ASP A 423 8.67 -17.83 10.90
N TYR A 424 9.95 -18.06 10.61
CA TYR A 424 10.67 -17.34 9.55
C TYR A 424 10.03 -17.53 8.18
N ARG A 425 9.60 -18.76 7.86
CA ARG A 425 8.89 -19.03 6.58
C ARG A 425 7.59 -18.26 6.47
N GLN A 426 6.94 -17.97 7.59
CA GLN A 426 5.70 -17.20 7.62
C GLN A 426 5.90 -15.70 7.31
N ARG A 427 7.12 -15.17 7.37
CA ARG A 427 7.44 -13.82 6.92
C ARG A 427 7.53 -13.69 5.39
N ILE A 428 7.79 -14.79 4.68
CA ILE A 428 7.95 -14.78 3.22
C ILE A 428 6.76 -14.12 2.50
N PRO A 429 5.49 -14.36 2.88
CA PRO A 429 4.34 -13.72 2.24
C PRO A 429 4.37 -12.18 2.30
N ILE A 430 4.74 -11.57 3.43
CA ILE A 430 4.76 -10.11 3.56
C ILE A 430 5.91 -9.50 2.75
N GLU A 431 7.09 -10.13 2.75
CA GLU A 431 8.21 -9.75 1.89
C GLU A 431 7.84 -9.89 0.40
N GLY A 432 7.12 -10.97 0.06
CA GLY A 432 6.57 -11.20 -1.28
C GLY A 432 5.61 -10.10 -1.72
N LYS A 433 4.78 -9.57 -0.81
CA LYS A 433 3.89 -8.43 -1.07
C LYS A 433 4.67 -7.16 -1.40
N PHE A 434 5.74 -6.86 -0.69
CA PHE A 434 6.60 -5.72 -1.01
C PHE A 434 7.28 -5.88 -2.37
N GLY A 435 7.79 -7.07 -2.66
CA GLY A 435 8.35 -7.39 -3.98
C GLY A 435 7.33 -7.22 -5.10
N GLN A 436 6.09 -7.65 -4.90
CA GLN A 436 4.99 -7.46 -5.83
C GLN A 436 4.65 -5.97 -5.99
N GLY A 437 4.49 -5.23 -4.89
CA GLY A 437 4.20 -3.79 -4.90
C GLY A 437 5.24 -3.01 -5.68
N LYS A 438 6.52 -3.26 -5.42
CA LYS A 438 7.63 -2.58 -6.09
C LYS A 438 7.72 -2.95 -7.58
N ARG A 439 7.63 -4.23 -7.94
CA ARG A 439 7.81 -4.68 -9.34
C ARG A 439 6.56 -4.52 -10.20
N ALA A 440 5.39 -4.88 -9.66
CA ALA A 440 4.15 -4.94 -10.44
C ALA A 440 3.29 -3.68 -10.35
N TYR A 441 3.43 -2.86 -9.30
CA TYR A 441 2.56 -1.71 -9.05
C TYR A 441 3.31 -0.36 -8.91
N GLY A 442 4.64 -0.36 -9.07
CA GLY A 442 5.43 0.86 -9.04
C GLY A 442 5.55 1.52 -7.67
N LEU A 443 5.51 0.75 -6.57
CA LEU A 443 5.70 1.25 -5.21
C LEU A 443 7.11 1.85 -4.99
N ASN A 444 8.07 1.56 -5.87
CA ASN A 444 9.41 2.14 -5.88
C ASN A 444 9.54 3.34 -6.83
N GLN A 445 8.44 3.87 -7.38
CA GLN A 445 8.44 4.94 -8.37
C GLN A 445 7.21 5.84 -8.20
N ILE A 446 7.05 6.42 -7.01
CA ILE A 446 5.95 7.34 -6.73
C ILE A 446 6.19 8.66 -7.47
N GLN A 447 5.29 9.02 -8.38
CA GLN A 447 5.42 10.20 -9.25
C GLN A 447 4.67 11.43 -8.74
N ALA A 448 3.75 11.27 -7.77
CA ALA A 448 3.04 12.39 -7.17
C ALA A 448 4.00 13.35 -6.46
N LYS A 449 3.70 14.66 -6.46
CA LYS A 449 4.66 15.71 -6.08
C LYS A 449 4.46 16.29 -4.67
N THR A 450 3.31 16.07 -4.04
CA THR A 450 3.04 16.55 -2.68
C THR A 450 2.90 15.37 -1.72
N ALA A 451 3.14 15.57 -0.43
CA ALA A 451 3.00 14.53 0.59
C ALA A 451 1.62 13.86 0.48
N ARG A 452 0.55 14.64 0.59
CA ARG A 452 -0.83 14.14 0.54
C ARG A 452 -1.14 13.31 -0.72
N THR A 453 -0.74 13.79 -1.92
CA THR A 453 -1.00 13.05 -3.16
C THR A 453 -0.11 11.81 -3.30
N SER A 454 1.08 11.80 -2.71
CA SER A 454 1.97 10.64 -2.66
C SER A 454 1.44 9.56 -1.71
N GLU A 455 0.94 9.96 -0.55
CA GLU A 455 0.29 9.07 0.43
C GLU A 455 -0.95 8.40 -0.18
N ALA A 456 -1.81 9.17 -0.85
CA ALA A 456 -2.95 8.64 -1.58
C ALA A 456 -2.53 7.67 -2.70
N TRP A 457 -1.45 7.97 -3.42
CA TRP A 457 -0.89 7.08 -4.45
C TRP A 457 -0.42 5.74 -3.86
N ILE A 458 0.30 5.79 -2.74
CA ILE A 458 0.79 4.61 -2.04
C ILE A 458 -0.38 3.75 -1.56
N ASN A 459 -1.37 4.36 -0.90
CA ASN A 459 -2.56 3.65 -0.42
C ASN A 459 -3.39 3.06 -1.58
N SER A 460 -3.48 3.76 -2.72
CA SER A 460 -4.12 3.23 -3.94
C SER A 460 -3.44 1.96 -4.45
N ILE A 461 -2.11 1.88 -4.38
CA ILE A 461 -1.36 0.67 -4.75
C ILE A 461 -1.76 -0.50 -3.84
N PHE A 462 -1.75 -0.32 -2.53
CA PHE A 462 -2.13 -1.38 -1.59
C PHE A 462 -3.60 -1.77 -1.73
N PHE A 463 -4.49 -0.80 -1.95
CA PHE A 463 -5.90 -1.06 -2.24
C PHE A 463 -6.08 -1.97 -3.46
N VAL A 464 -5.42 -1.66 -4.58
CA VAL A 464 -5.50 -2.48 -5.80
C VAL A 464 -4.86 -3.87 -5.60
N MET A 465 -3.76 -3.95 -4.84
CA MET A 465 -3.15 -5.24 -4.49
C MET A 465 -4.10 -6.11 -3.65
N ASN A 466 -4.81 -5.52 -2.70
CA ASN A 466 -5.76 -6.20 -1.83
C ASN A 466 -7.01 -6.64 -2.59
N LEU A 467 -7.52 -5.80 -3.48
CA LEU A 467 -8.63 -6.16 -4.36
C LEU A 467 -8.31 -7.41 -5.20
N LEU A 468 -7.06 -7.55 -5.67
CA LEU A 468 -6.65 -8.75 -6.41
C LEU A 468 -6.48 -10.00 -5.54
N VAL A 469 -6.25 -9.84 -4.23
CA VAL A 469 -6.33 -10.97 -3.29
C VAL A 469 -7.77 -11.45 -3.19
N LEU A 470 -8.71 -10.53 -2.96
CA LEU A 470 -10.14 -10.82 -2.96
C LEU A 470 -10.56 -11.63 -4.20
N LEU A 471 -10.15 -11.17 -5.38
CA LEU A 471 -10.44 -11.85 -6.64
C LEU A 471 -9.87 -13.26 -6.74
N ARG A 472 -8.68 -13.50 -6.23
CA ARG A 472 -8.08 -14.85 -6.21
C ARG A 472 -8.90 -15.81 -5.36
N HIS A 473 -9.42 -15.37 -4.22
CA HIS A 473 -10.31 -16.18 -3.39
C HIS A 473 -11.59 -16.58 -4.10
N PHE A 474 -12.08 -15.77 -5.06
CA PHE A 474 -13.25 -16.13 -5.87
C PHE A 474 -12.92 -17.04 -7.04
N PHE A 475 -11.84 -16.78 -7.77
CA PHE A 475 -11.55 -17.48 -9.01
C PHE A 475 -10.89 -18.85 -8.80
N VAL A 476 -10.06 -19.02 -7.78
CA VAL A 476 -9.35 -20.28 -7.55
C VAL A 476 -10.32 -21.44 -7.26
N PRO A 477 -11.32 -21.30 -6.36
CA PRO A 477 -12.32 -22.35 -6.16
C PRO A 477 -13.14 -22.65 -7.41
N ALA A 478 -13.60 -21.62 -8.13
CA ALA A 478 -14.40 -21.79 -9.35
C ALA A 478 -13.61 -22.48 -10.48
N ILE A 479 -12.31 -22.18 -10.58
CA ILE A 479 -11.41 -22.83 -11.53
C ILE A 479 -11.15 -24.28 -11.10
N ALA A 480 -10.85 -24.52 -9.82
CA ALA A 480 -10.64 -25.87 -9.30
C ALA A 480 -11.87 -26.74 -9.50
N GLN A 481 -13.07 -26.23 -9.22
CA GLN A 481 -14.33 -26.93 -9.42
C GLN A 481 -14.61 -27.21 -10.90
N ARG A 482 -14.19 -26.34 -11.81
CA ARG A 482 -14.28 -26.56 -13.26
C ARG A 482 -13.33 -27.66 -13.73
N TYR A 483 -12.10 -27.70 -13.21
CA TYR A 483 -11.13 -28.75 -13.53
C TYR A 483 -11.53 -30.09 -12.93
N THR A 484 -12.02 -30.16 -11.69
CA THR A 484 -12.53 -31.38 -11.08
C THR A 484 -13.74 -31.90 -11.84
N ASN A 485 -14.71 -31.06 -12.18
CA ASN A 485 -15.88 -31.46 -12.98
C ASN A 485 -15.50 -31.94 -14.39
N HIS A 486 -14.51 -31.32 -15.02
CA HIS A 486 -14.01 -31.78 -16.32
C HIS A 486 -13.25 -33.10 -16.21
N PHE A 487 -12.41 -33.27 -15.21
CA PHE A 487 -11.71 -34.51 -14.91
C PHE A 487 -12.70 -35.66 -14.59
N PHE A 488 -13.72 -35.40 -13.76
CA PHE A 488 -14.79 -36.37 -13.47
C PHE A 488 -15.58 -36.73 -14.72
N LYS A 489 -15.91 -35.79 -15.60
CA LYS A 489 -16.56 -36.08 -16.89
C LYS A 489 -15.71 -36.97 -17.80
N LEU A 490 -14.40 -36.67 -17.90
CA LEU A 490 -13.48 -37.51 -18.68
C LEU A 490 -13.29 -38.90 -18.06
N LEU A 491 -13.23 -38.99 -16.73
CA LEU A 491 -13.14 -40.26 -16.02
C LEU A 491 -14.43 -41.10 -16.24
N LEU A 492 -15.60 -40.50 -16.12
CA LEU A 492 -16.89 -41.15 -16.40
C LEU A 492 -17.01 -41.57 -17.86
N GLN A 493 -16.50 -40.78 -18.81
CA GLN A 493 -16.44 -41.18 -20.22
C GLN A 493 -15.53 -42.39 -20.45
N LYS A 494 -14.34 -42.40 -19.82
CA LYS A 494 -13.43 -43.55 -19.88
C LYS A 494 -14.05 -44.81 -19.21
N ILE A 495 -14.68 -44.64 -18.05
CA ILE A 495 -15.39 -45.75 -17.37
C ILE A 495 -16.53 -46.27 -18.25
N LYS A 496 -17.34 -45.40 -18.87
CA LYS A 496 -18.36 -45.79 -19.83
C LYS A 496 -17.79 -46.55 -21.05
N GLN A 497 -16.65 -46.11 -21.59
CA GLN A 497 -15.96 -46.81 -22.67
C GLN A 497 -15.45 -48.19 -22.25
N ILE A 498 -14.94 -48.34 -21.03
CA ILE A 498 -14.43 -49.63 -20.52
C ILE A 498 -15.56 -50.59 -20.21
N PHE A 499 -16.68 -50.15 -19.63
CA PHE A 499 -17.77 -51.03 -19.20
C PHE A 499 -18.87 -51.21 -20.23
N ILE A 500 -19.08 -50.30 -21.17
CA ILE A 500 -20.15 -50.39 -22.18
C ILE A 500 -19.66 -51.05 -23.48
N SER A 501 -18.37 -50.98 -23.82
CA SER A 501 -17.84 -51.62 -25.01
C SER A 501 -17.84 -53.18 -24.96
N PRO A 502 -17.49 -53.82 -23.84
CA PRO A 502 -17.58 -55.30 -23.77
C PRO A 502 -19.04 -55.82 -23.76
N VAL A 503 -19.96 -55.08 -23.14
CA VAL A 503 -21.39 -55.51 -23.10
C VAL A 503 -22.05 -55.47 -24.50
N ARG A 504 -21.67 -54.53 -25.37
CA ARG A 504 -22.12 -54.51 -26.79
C ARG A 504 -21.53 -55.63 -27.64
N LEU A 505 -20.33 -56.10 -27.32
CA LEU A 505 -19.73 -57.25 -27.99
C LEU A 505 -20.38 -58.60 -27.55
N ILE A 506 -20.73 -58.69 -26.27
CA ILE A 506 -21.40 -59.90 -25.73
C ILE A 506 -22.85 -59.99 -26.25
N THR A 507 -23.61 -58.90 -26.30
CA THR A 507 -24.98 -58.90 -26.82
C THR A 507 -25.07 -59.11 -28.34
N LYS A 508 -24.06 -58.64 -29.12
CA LYS A 508 -23.97 -58.93 -30.55
C LYS A 508 -23.59 -60.42 -30.85
N GLY A 509 -22.76 -61.00 -29.96
CA GLY A 509 -22.42 -62.45 -30.07
C GLY A 509 -23.60 -63.40 -29.79
N TYR A 510 -24.47 -63.05 -28.86
CA TYR A 510 -25.66 -63.86 -28.53
C TYR A 510 -26.82 -63.72 -29.53
N LEU A 511 -26.96 -62.59 -30.21
CA LEU A 511 -28.00 -62.39 -31.22
C LEU A 511 -27.66 -63.08 -32.55
N ASN A 512 -26.37 -63.26 -32.88
CA ASN A 512 -26.02 -64.00 -34.12
C ASN A 512 -26.03 -65.53 -33.99
N SER A 513 -25.98 -66.07 -32.77
CA SER A 513 -26.13 -67.52 -32.57
C SER A 513 -27.59 -68.01 -32.52
N TRP A 514 -28.52 -67.05 -32.35
CA TRP A 514 -29.97 -67.37 -32.32
C TRP A 514 -30.65 -67.27 -33.70
N LEU A 515 -29.99 -66.63 -34.67
CA LEU A 515 -30.53 -66.48 -36.03
C LEU A 515 -30.01 -67.53 -37.03
N LEU A 516 -29.20 -68.49 -36.59
CA LEU A 516 -28.70 -69.60 -37.41
C LEU A 516 -29.29 -70.97 -37.00
N SER A 517 -30.33 -71.05 -36.14
CA SER A 517 -31.01 -72.27 -35.72
C SER A 517 -32.53 -72.19 -35.93
N PHE A 518 -32.95 -71.44 -36.97
CA PHE A 518 -34.28 -71.60 -37.55
C PHE A 518 -34.20 -71.53 -39.06
#